data_ffc9c95f0212a9f1b7f21833e3691ada
#
_entry.id   ffc9c95f0212a9f1b7f21833e3691ada
#
_cell.length_a   1.000
_cell.length_b   1.000
_cell.length_c   1.000
_cell.angle_alpha   90.00
_cell.angle_beta   90.00
_cell.angle_gamma   90.00
#
_symmetry.space_group_name_H-M   'P 1'
#
loop_
_entity.id
_entity.type
_entity.pdbx_description
1 polymer ?
#
loop_
_entity_poly.entity_id
_entity_poly.type
_entity_poly.pdbx_seq_one_letter_code
_entity_poly.pdbx_strand_id
1 'polypeptide(L)'
;MLRLRLQLSHQSEWIKIFDPRDWTVFVATDDVVEPGGTVRIDLDVDGWLVTLRGTIVGTGKTPRGAVVALEGSERDKINYLNGYVRGGVLNHRGKRRLPIRLPVSYGAIEGPASTFTKDLNEEGVFLLTNNPLPERSQIHMLISVPGALQPLSLTGTVSHTILPEDDEPPGMGVVFELDDPQRAALLSIIEDLERQLHAGQLATQIVD
;
A
#
# COMPACT_ATOMS: atom_id res chain seq x y z
N MET A 1 11.80 8.03 -20.66
CA MET A 1 11.45 8.21 -19.24
C MET A 1 12.73 8.24 -18.43
N LEU A 2 13.01 9.34 -17.77
CA LEU A 2 14.18 9.50 -16.92
C LEU A 2 14.04 8.62 -15.66
N ARG A 3 15.14 8.08 -15.17
CA ARG A 3 15.16 7.27 -13.95
C ARG A 3 16.04 7.94 -12.90
N LEU A 4 15.44 8.36 -11.80
CA LEU A 4 16.12 8.94 -10.67
C LEU A 4 16.21 7.93 -9.54
N ARG A 5 17.30 7.98 -8.77
CA ARG A 5 17.48 7.17 -7.57
C ARG A 5 17.55 8.08 -6.36
N LEU A 6 16.85 7.68 -5.32
CA LEU A 6 16.81 8.42 -4.06
C LEU A 6 16.98 7.43 -2.92
N GLN A 7 18.02 7.60 -2.14
CA GLN A 7 18.29 6.80 -0.95
C GLN A 7 18.09 7.67 0.28
N LEU A 8 17.23 7.24 1.17
CA LEU A 8 16.97 7.88 2.45
C LEU A 8 17.52 6.99 3.57
N SER A 9 18.44 7.55 4.34
CA SER A 9 19.08 6.85 5.46
C SER A 9 18.18 6.77 6.68
N HIS A 10 17.18 7.67 6.77
CA HIS A 10 16.23 7.75 7.86
C HIS A 10 14.85 8.13 7.34
N GLN A 11 13.83 7.55 7.94
CA GLN A 11 12.42 7.82 7.64
C GLN A 11 12.09 9.33 7.68
N SER A 12 12.70 10.09 8.60
CA SER A 12 12.46 11.53 8.72
C SER A 12 12.92 12.35 7.51
N GLU A 13 13.80 11.80 6.66
CA GLU A 13 14.24 12.48 5.43
C GLU A 13 13.11 12.57 4.41
N TRP A 14 12.20 11.57 4.38
CA TRP A 14 11.01 11.61 3.54
C TRP A 14 10.15 12.84 3.81
N ILE A 15 9.95 13.19 5.09
CA ILE A 15 9.15 14.37 5.48
C ILE A 15 9.75 15.67 4.94
N LYS A 16 11.09 15.72 4.76
CA LYS A 16 11.77 16.93 4.28
C LYS A 16 11.65 17.12 2.77
N ILE A 17 11.45 16.05 2.02
CA ILE A 17 11.45 16.07 0.55
C ILE A 17 10.06 15.92 -0.06
N PHE A 18 9.08 15.39 0.68
CA PHE A 18 7.71 15.22 0.22
C PHE A 18 6.81 16.36 0.71
N ASP A 19 6.21 17.10 -0.23
CA ASP A 19 5.20 18.11 0.07
C ASP A 19 3.79 17.53 -0.15
N PRO A 20 3.01 17.33 0.94
CA PRO A 20 1.67 16.78 0.85
C PRO A 20 0.61 17.76 0.29
N ARG A 21 0.93 19.07 0.20
CA ARG A 21 0.00 20.09 -0.33
C ARG A 21 -0.05 20.05 -1.83
N ASP A 22 1.15 20.04 -2.43
CA ASP A 22 1.31 20.04 -3.88
C ASP A 22 1.51 18.64 -4.46
N TRP A 23 1.57 17.63 -3.59
CA TRP A 23 1.78 16.23 -3.96
C TRP A 23 3.06 16.03 -4.76
N THR A 24 4.12 16.72 -4.31
CA THR A 24 5.42 16.72 -4.97
C THR A 24 6.51 16.11 -4.10
N VAL A 25 7.53 15.60 -4.76
CA VAL A 25 8.77 15.15 -4.09
C VAL A 25 9.97 15.83 -4.72
N PHE A 26 10.90 16.29 -3.87
CA PHE A 26 12.20 16.78 -4.33
C PHE A 26 13.21 15.64 -4.39
N VAL A 27 13.83 15.46 -5.55
CA VAL A 27 14.89 14.47 -5.79
C VAL A 27 16.17 15.19 -6.15
N ALA A 28 17.17 15.14 -5.27
CA ALA A 28 18.49 15.65 -5.57
C ALA A 28 19.13 14.81 -6.68
N THR A 29 19.61 15.46 -7.74
CA THR A 29 20.28 14.81 -8.86
C THR A 29 21.16 15.79 -9.61
N ASP A 30 22.28 15.30 -10.16
CA ASP A 30 23.14 16.04 -11.07
C ASP A 30 22.71 15.90 -12.54
N ASP A 31 21.77 15.01 -12.82
CA ASP A 31 21.21 14.84 -14.16
C ASP A 31 20.57 16.15 -14.67
N VAL A 32 20.62 16.33 -15.97
CA VAL A 32 19.89 17.43 -16.61
C VAL A 32 18.41 17.03 -16.66
N VAL A 33 17.57 17.77 -15.95
CA VAL A 33 16.15 17.55 -15.89
C VAL A 33 15.39 18.71 -16.52
N GLU A 34 14.36 18.41 -17.30
CA GLU A 34 13.52 19.39 -17.98
C GLU A 34 12.09 19.29 -17.47
N PRO A 35 11.44 20.43 -17.12
CA PRO A 35 10.03 20.45 -16.76
C PRO A 35 9.16 19.85 -17.87
N GLY A 36 8.13 19.10 -17.48
CA GLY A 36 7.24 18.37 -18.38
C GLY A 36 7.71 16.95 -18.72
N GLY A 37 8.94 16.60 -18.38
CA GLY A 37 9.47 15.25 -18.58
C GLY A 37 8.87 14.24 -17.60
N THR A 38 8.52 13.04 -18.08
CA THR A 38 8.12 11.93 -17.21
C THR A 38 9.31 11.27 -16.54
N VAL A 39 9.16 10.93 -15.28
CA VAL A 39 10.24 10.36 -14.46
C VAL A 39 9.76 9.18 -13.63
N ARG A 40 10.64 8.21 -13.49
CA ARG A 40 10.54 7.13 -12.50
C ARG A 40 11.54 7.40 -11.39
N ILE A 41 11.09 7.37 -10.15
CA ILE A 41 11.91 7.50 -8.96
C ILE A 41 12.01 6.12 -8.31
N ASP A 42 13.22 5.59 -8.20
CA ASP A 42 13.50 4.41 -7.39
C ASP A 42 13.97 4.90 -6.01
N LEU A 43 13.07 4.82 -5.06
CA LEU A 43 13.24 5.28 -3.69
C LEU A 43 13.64 4.10 -2.81
N ASP A 44 14.78 4.22 -2.13
CA ASP A 44 15.20 3.31 -1.06
C ASP A 44 15.02 4.01 0.29
N VAL A 45 14.15 3.48 1.13
CA VAL A 45 13.92 3.98 2.48
C VAL A 45 14.27 2.89 3.47
N ASP A 46 15.41 3.00 4.12
CA ASP A 46 15.85 2.05 5.14
C ASP A 46 15.90 0.59 4.63
N GLY A 47 16.41 0.42 3.40
CA GLY A 47 16.47 -0.88 2.71
C GLY A 47 15.20 -1.28 1.94
N TRP A 48 14.20 -0.41 1.90
CA TRP A 48 12.96 -0.62 1.18
C TRP A 48 12.94 0.11 -0.14
N LEU A 49 12.78 -0.67 -1.19
CA LEU A 49 12.70 -0.14 -2.55
C LEU A 49 11.24 0.15 -2.94
N VAL A 50 10.93 1.42 -3.16
CA VAL A 50 9.63 1.87 -3.66
C VAL A 50 9.84 2.58 -4.99
N THR A 51 9.08 2.20 -6.01
CA THR A 51 9.09 2.92 -7.29
C THR A 51 7.90 3.87 -7.36
N LEU A 52 8.19 5.16 -7.58
CA LEU A 52 7.20 6.21 -7.81
C LEU A 52 7.32 6.73 -9.24
N ARG A 53 6.20 7.23 -9.78
CA ARG A 53 6.14 7.87 -11.09
C ARG A 53 5.58 9.27 -10.97
N GLY A 54 6.03 10.13 -11.87
CA GLY A 54 5.56 11.50 -11.87
C GLY A 54 6.07 12.30 -13.06
N THR A 55 5.74 13.59 -13.03
CA THR A 55 6.17 14.58 -14.01
C THR A 55 7.03 15.62 -13.35
N ILE A 56 8.14 16.01 -13.97
CA ILE A 56 8.99 17.08 -13.48
C ILE A 56 8.24 18.41 -13.65
N VAL A 57 7.97 19.09 -12.53
CA VAL A 57 7.25 20.38 -12.51
C VAL A 57 8.18 21.55 -12.21
N GLY A 58 9.39 21.27 -11.71
CA GLY A 58 10.36 22.30 -11.38
C GLY A 58 11.76 21.75 -11.16
N THR A 59 12.72 22.66 -11.00
CA THR A 59 14.12 22.35 -10.69
C THR A 59 14.60 23.12 -9.48
N GLY A 60 15.34 22.46 -8.59
CA GLY A 60 16.05 23.08 -7.48
C GLY A 60 17.47 23.46 -7.87
N LYS A 61 17.99 24.54 -7.30
CA LYS A 61 19.37 25.01 -7.55
C LYS A 61 20.33 24.66 -6.43
N THR A 62 19.84 24.59 -5.19
CA THR A 62 20.66 24.33 -4.00
C THR A 62 19.86 23.57 -2.96
N PRO A 63 20.00 22.25 -2.86
CA PRO A 63 20.74 21.38 -3.77
C PRO A 63 20.14 21.34 -5.17
N ARG A 64 20.95 20.96 -6.17
CA ARG A 64 20.48 20.73 -7.53
C ARG A 64 19.57 19.49 -7.53
N GLY A 65 18.45 19.56 -8.26
CA GLY A 65 17.51 18.45 -8.29
C GLY A 65 16.22 18.76 -9.05
N ALA A 66 15.35 17.77 -9.08
CA ALA A 66 14.03 17.82 -9.70
C ALA A 66 12.94 17.92 -8.64
N VAL A 67 11.94 18.77 -8.89
CA VAL A 67 10.65 18.74 -8.20
C VAL A 67 9.69 17.93 -9.07
N VAL A 68 9.20 16.82 -8.55
CA VAL A 68 8.37 15.86 -9.28
C VAL A 68 6.96 15.85 -8.70
N ALA A 69 5.96 16.20 -9.51
CA ALA A 69 4.56 15.99 -9.19
C ALA A 69 4.25 14.50 -9.39
N LEU A 70 3.79 13.84 -8.35
CA LEU A 70 3.53 12.41 -8.36
C LEU A 70 2.19 12.11 -9.02
N GLU A 71 2.12 11.01 -9.78
CA GLU A 71 0.87 10.55 -10.41
C GLU A 71 -0.16 10.16 -9.34
N GLY A 72 -1.45 10.35 -9.64
CA GLY A 72 -2.55 9.96 -8.74
C GLY A 72 -2.54 8.46 -8.41
N SER A 73 -2.07 7.64 -9.36
CA SER A 73 -1.87 6.19 -9.19
C SER A 73 -0.83 5.82 -8.11
N GLU A 74 0.01 6.77 -7.70
CA GLU A 74 1.04 6.54 -6.67
C GLU A 74 0.53 6.84 -5.25
N ARG A 75 -0.73 7.32 -5.10
CA ARG A 75 -1.30 7.78 -3.84
C ARG A 75 -1.17 6.76 -2.70
N ASP A 76 -1.47 5.51 -2.98
CA ASP A 76 -1.45 4.48 -1.94
C ASP A 76 -0.04 4.12 -1.49
N LYS A 77 0.93 4.11 -2.41
CA LYS A 77 2.34 3.95 -2.05
C LYS A 77 2.82 5.08 -1.16
N ILE A 78 2.38 6.31 -1.45
CA ILE A 78 2.75 7.50 -0.68
C ILE A 78 2.07 7.48 0.68
N ASN A 79 0.80 7.12 0.75
CA ASN A 79 0.08 6.95 2.03
C ASN A 79 0.76 5.88 2.89
N TYR A 80 1.20 4.81 2.26
CA TYR A 80 1.97 3.77 2.93
C TYR A 80 3.33 4.28 3.43
N LEU A 81 4.11 4.99 2.60
CA LEU A 81 5.36 5.63 3.02
C LEU A 81 5.13 6.61 4.17
N ASN A 82 4.09 7.43 4.07
CA ASN A 82 3.70 8.36 5.14
C ASN A 82 3.29 7.62 6.42
N GLY A 83 2.57 6.52 6.31
CA GLY A 83 2.23 5.64 7.42
C GLY A 83 3.47 5.02 8.07
N TYR A 84 4.40 4.52 7.25
CA TYR A 84 5.67 3.98 7.70
C TYR A 84 6.52 5.02 8.42
N VAL A 85 6.66 6.21 7.83
CA VAL A 85 7.45 7.32 8.39
C VAL A 85 6.82 7.87 9.67
N ARG A 86 5.49 7.97 9.73
CA ARG A 86 4.76 8.40 10.94
C ARG A 86 4.62 7.27 11.97
N GLY A 87 4.58 6.03 11.52
CA GLY A 87 4.42 4.85 12.36
C GLY A 87 5.62 4.55 13.25
N GLY A 88 6.81 5.03 12.90
CA GLY A 88 7.97 5.00 13.81
C GLY A 88 7.74 5.79 15.11
N VAL A 89 6.73 6.66 15.14
CA VAL A 89 6.39 7.50 16.32
C VAL A 89 5.04 7.15 16.95
N LEU A 90 4.10 6.53 16.22
CA LEU A 90 2.71 6.36 16.68
C LEU A 90 2.11 4.96 16.47
N ASN A 91 2.86 3.96 16.02
CA ASN A 91 2.26 2.68 15.70
C ASN A 91 2.12 1.77 16.93
N HIS A 92 0.96 1.83 17.60
CA HIS A 92 0.50 0.79 18.53
C HIS A 92 0.16 -0.54 17.83
N ARG A 93 0.23 -0.60 16.50
CA ARG A 93 0.06 -1.81 15.69
C ARG A 93 1.45 -2.38 15.42
N GLY A 94 1.82 -3.45 16.08
CA GLY A 94 3.15 -4.07 16.01
C GLY A 94 3.56 -4.61 14.64
N LYS A 95 2.68 -4.52 13.61
CA LYS A 95 2.92 -5.11 12.31
C LYS A 95 2.34 -4.28 11.16
N ARG A 96 3.07 -4.28 10.11
CA ARG A 96 2.88 -3.54 8.86
C ARG A 96 1.71 -4.08 8.04
N ARG A 97 0.99 -3.23 7.32
CA ARG A 97 -0.05 -3.62 6.37
C ARG A 97 0.35 -3.24 4.95
N LEU A 98 0.24 -4.20 4.06
CA LEU A 98 0.49 -4.03 2.63
C LEU A 98 -0.76 -3.43 1.97
N PRO A 99 -0.70 -2.21 1.39
CA PRO A 99 -1.85 -1.60 0.71
C PRO A 99 -2.00 -2.23 -0.67
N ILE A 100 -2.71 -3.34 -0.74
CA ILE A 100 -2.89 -4.09 -1.97
C ILE A 100 -4.37 -4.45 -2.18
N ARG A 101 -4.84 -4.26 -3.41
CA ARG A 101 -6.20 -4.58 -3.85
C ARG A 101 -6.24 -5.98 -4.46
N LEU A 102 -6.60 -6.95 -3.66
CA LEU A 102 -6.79 -8.33 -4.10
C LEU A 102 -8.29 -8.67 -4.15
N PRO A 103 -8.75 -9.38 -5.18
CA PRO A 103 -10.13 -9.87 -5.22
C PRO A 103 -10.37 -10.86 -4.07
N VAL A 104 -11.50 -10.68 -3.39
CA VAL A 104 -11.92 -11.53 -2.27
C VAL A 104 -13.35 -11.99 -2.48
N SER A 105 -13.60 -13.28 -2.29
CA SER A 105 -14.95 -13.83 -2.16
C SER A 105 -15.15 -14.32 -0.73
N TYR A 106 -16.29 -14.02 -0.12
CA TYR A 106 -16.63 -14.45 1.23
C TYR A 106 -18.11 -14.75 1.39
N GLY A 107 -18.44 -15.55 2.41
CA GLY A 107 -19.83 -15.82 2.77
C GLY A 107 -20.42 -14.62 3.52
N ALA A 108 -21.54 -14.09 3.02
CA ALA A 108 -22.36 -13.07 3.67
C ALA A 108 -23.73 -13.62 4.02
N ILE A 109 -24.53 -12.89 4.83
CA ILE A 109 -25.86 -13.31 5.27
C ILE A 109 -26.80 -13.55 4.07
N GLU A 110 -26.66 -12.77 3.02
CA GLU A 110 -27.49 -12.82 1.79
C GLU A 110 -26.92 -13.76 0.71
N GLY A 111 -25.83 -14.49 1.00
CA GLY A 111 -25.15 -15.38 0.07
C GLY A 111 -23.69 -14.99 -0.18
N PRO A 112 -23.05 -15.57 -1.20
CA PRO A 112 -21.66 -15.24 -1.53
C PRO A 112 -21.51 -13.78 -1.95
N ALA A 113 -20.56 -13.07 -1.34
CA ALA A 113 -20.20 -11.71 -1.70
C ALA A 113 -18.78 -11.66 -2.28
N SER A 114 -18.53 -10.69 -3.16
CA SER A 114 -17.23 -10.45 -3.75
C SER A 114 -16.84 -8.99 -3.55
N THR A 115 -15.57 -8.78 -3.19
CA THR A 115 -15.01 -7.45 -2.94
C THR A 115 -13.51 -7.44 -3.17
N PHE A 116 -12.85 -6.41 -2.64
CA PHE A 116 -11.40 -6.26 -2.70
C PHE A 116 -10.83 -5.96 -1.31
N THR A 117 -9.56 -6.31 -1.10
CA THR A 117 -8.80 -5.83 0.05
C THR A 117 -8.46 -4.35 -0.12
N LYS A 118 -8.38 -3.59 0.98
CA LYS A 118 -7.74 -2.28 1.07
C LYS A 118 -6.28 -2.44 1.51
N ASP A 119 -6.07 -3.28 2.50
CA ASP A 119 -4.76 -3.61 3.05
C ASP A 119 -4.76 -5.03 3.65
N LEU A 120 -3.56 -5.61 3.76
CA LEU A 120 -3.34 -6.98 4.24
C LEU A 120 -2.03 -7.07 5.04
N ASN A 121 -2.03 -7.83 6.12
CA ASN A 121 -0.83 -8.30 6.80
C ASN A 121 -1.03 -9.74 7.31
N GLU A 122 -0.06 -10.28 8.06
CA GLU A 122 -0.15 -11.64 8.60
C GLU A 122 -1.15 -11.79 9.76
N GLU A 123 -1.73 -10.71 10.26
CA GLU A 123 -2.70 -10.73 11.34
C GLU A 123 -4.13 -10.51 10.86
N GLY A 124 -4.30 -9.85 9.70
CA GLY A 124 -5.63 -9.52 9.22
C GLY A 124 -5.66 -8.77 7.90
N VAL A 125 -6.87 -8.44 7.49
CA VAL A 125 -7.18 -7.77 6.23
C VAL A 125 -8.28 -6.74 6.45
N PHE A 126 -8.24 -5.64 5.69
CA PHE A 126 -9.39 -4.76 5.54
C PHE A 126 -10.09 -5.04 4.21
N LEU A 127 -11.40 -5.34 4.25
CA LEU A 127 -12.24 -5.59 3.09
C LEU A 127 -13.11 -4.37 2.79
N LEU A 128 -13.08 -3.91 1.54
CA LEU A 128 -13.90 -2.80 1.07
C LEU A 128 -15.32 -3.30 0.81
N THR A 129 -16.34 -2.78 1.51
CA THR A 129 -17.72 -3.16 1.27
C THR A 129 -18.70 -2.13 1.85
N ASN A 130 -19.77 -1.85 1.12
CA ASN A 130 -20.85 -1.00 1.63
C ASN A 130 -21.79 -1.73 2.62
N ASN A 131 -21.70 -3.07 2.69
CA ASN A 131 -22.51 -3.89 3.58
C ASN A 131 -21.57 -4.75 4.45
N PRO A 132 -20.89 -4.16 5.45
CA PRO A 132 -20.01 -4.91 6.32
C PRO A 132 -20.82 -5.88 7.20
N LEU A 133 -20.24 -7.05 7.46
CA LEU A 133 -20.79 -7.98 8.44
C LEU A 133 -20.64 -7.37 9.85
N PRO A 134 -21.56 -7.69 10.78
CA PRO A 134 -21.46 -7.21 12.15
C PRO A 134 -20.13 -7.59 12.81
N GLU A 135 -19.64 -6.73 13.70
CA GLU A 135 -18.47 -7.06 14.53
C GLU A 135 -18.65 -8.39 15.24
N ARG A 136 -17.54 -9.10 15.42
CA ARG A 136 -17.47 -10.47 15.99
C ARG A 136 -18.09 -11.57 15.13
N SER A 137 -18.53 -11.25 13.91
CA SER A 137 -18.94 -12.29 12.95
C SER A 137 -17.71 -13.09 12.52
N GLN A 138 -17.86 -14.42 12.49
CA GLN A 138 -16.88 -15.29 11.82
C GLN A 138 -17.07 -15.21 10.30
N ILE A 139 -15.97 -15.16 9.58
CA ILE A 139 -15.95 -15.06 8.13
C ILE A 139 -14.94 -16.05 7.54
N HIS A 140 -15.38 -16.76 6.52
CA HIS A 140 -14.51 -17.55 5.66
C HIS A 140 -14.34 -16.80 4.33
N MET A 141 -13.11 -16.62 3.90
CA MET A 141 -12.79 -15.85 2.69
C MET A 141 -11.81 -16.56 1.79
N LEU A 142 -11.92 -16.30 0.49
CA LEU A 142 -11.03 -16.74 -0.55
C LEU A 142 -10.39 -15.50 -1.18
N ILE A 143 -9.08 -15.33 -0.99
CA ILE A 143 -8.32 -14.20 -1.53
C ILE A 143 -7.58 -14.65 -2.77
N SER A 144 -7.85 -14.02 -3.91
CA SER A 144 -7.16 -14.31 -5.17
C SER A 144 -5.81 -13.60 -5.20
N VAL A 145 -4.73 -14.38 -5.16
CA VAL A 145 -3.34 -13.87 -5.17
C VAL A 145 -2.80 -13.95 -6.60
N PRO A 146 -2.18 -12.88 -7.15
CA PRO A 146 -1.56 -12.90 -8.47
C PRO A 146 -0.53 -14.01 -8.59
N GLY A 147 -0.58 -14.76 -9.68
CA GLY A 147 0.34 -15.88 -9.94
C GLY A 147 0.06 -17.17 -9.17
N ALA A 148 -0.85 -17.16 -8.20
CA ALA A 148 -1.25 -18.39 -7.50
C ALA A 148 -2.28 -19.18 -8.32
N LEU A 149 -2.13 -20.52 -8.34
CA LEU A 149 -3.06 -21.41 -9.04
C LEU A 149 -4.41 -21.54 -8.33
N GLN A 150 -4.45 -21.30 -7.03
CA GLN A 150 -5.66 -21.39 -6.21
C GLN A 150 -5.76 -20.18 -5.28
N PRO A 151 -6.98 -19.73 -4.97
CA PRO A 151 -7.18 -18.68 -3.98
C PRO A 151 -6.67 -19.11 -2.60
N LEU A 152 -6.18 -18.15 -1.84
CA LEU A 152 -5.82 -18.33 -0.45
C LEU A 152 -7.11 -18.42 0.40
N SER A 153 -7.31 -19.54 1.07
CA SER A 153 -8.47 -19.79 1.94
C SER A 153 -8.13 -19.42 3.37
N LEU A 154 -8.82 -18.43 3.94
CA LEU A 154 -8.60 -17.93 5.29
C LEU A 154 -9.91 -17.83 6.06
N THR A 155 -9.81 -18.04 7.37
CA THR A 155 -10.89 -17.74 8.32
C THR A 155 -10.45 -16.61 9.24
N GLY A 156 -11.44 -15.89 9.77
CA GLY A 156 -11.17 -14.82 10.72
C GLY A 156 -12.45 -14.27 11.35
N THR A 157 -12.26 -13.30 12.22
CA THR A 157 -13.34 -12.62 12.93
C THR A 157 -13.34 -11.13 12.58
N VAL A 158 -14.51 -10.55 12.27
CA VAL A 158 -14.69 -9.12 12.05
C VAL A 158 -14.38 -8.35 13.34
N SER A 159 -13.35 -7.51 13.29
CA SER A 159 -12.87 -6.75 14.45
C SER A 159 -13.48 -5.36 14.58
N HIS A 160 -13.79 -4.72 13.45
CA HIS A 160 -14.41 -3.40 13.37
C HIS A 160 -15.04 -3.18 12.00
N THR A 161 -15.96 -2.24 11.92
CA THR A 161 -16.65 -1.85 10.68
C THR A 161 -16.58 -0.35 10.48
N ILE A 162 -16.53 0.07 9.20
CA ILE A 162 -16.66 1.47 8.77
C ILE A 162 -17.89 1.49 7.86
N LEU A 163 -18.87 2.32 8.21
CA LEU A 163 -20.14 2.44 7.48
C LEU A 163 -20.02 3.47 6.34
N PRO A 164 -20.91 3.42 5.33
CA PRO A 164 -20.87 4.37 4.21
C PRO A 164 -21.07 5.85 4.59
N GLU A 165 -21.63 6.14 5.76
CA GLU A 165 -21.80 7.49 6.33
C GLU A 165 -20.56 8.03 7.02
N ASP A 166 -19.52 7.23 7.21
CA ASP A 166 -18.26 7.64 7.81
C ASP A 166 -17.37 8.35 6.78
N ASP A 167 -16.44 9.18 7.24
CA ASP A 167 -15.51 9.93 6.37
C ASP A 167 -14.41 9.03 5.74
N GLU A 168 -14.37 7.74 6.08
CA GLU A 168 -13.43 6.76 5.58
C GLU A 168 -14.09 5.79 4.57
N PRO A 169 -13.31 5.15 3.68
CA PRO A 169 -13.86 4.13 2.79
C PRO A 169 -14.56 3.02 3.56
N PRO A 170 -15.84 2.73 3.24
CA PRO A 170 -16.62 1.74 3.96
C PRO A 170 -16.06 0.33 3.82
N GLY A 171 -16.17 -0.44 4.91
CA GLY A 171 -15.63 -1.78 4.92
C GLY A 171 -15.58 -2.42 6.30
N MET A 172 -14.83 -3.50 6.39
CA MET A 172 -14.64 -4.23 7.64
C MET A 172 -13.21 -4.74 7.80
N GLY A 173 -12.67 -4.56 9.00
CA GLY A 173 -11.42 -5.16 9.42
C GLY A 173 -11.64 -6.58 9.92
N VAL A 174 -10.87 -7.53 9.41
CA VAL A 174 -10.93 -8.95 9.79
C VAL A 174 -9.59 -9.35 10.40
N VAL A 175 -9.62 -9.94 11.57
CA VAL A 175 -8.45 -10.56 12.22
C VAL A 175 -8.47 -12.05 11.86
N PHE A 176 -7.35 -12.56 11.36
CA PHE A 176 -7.24 -13.96 10.95
C PHE A 176 -7.14 -14.92 12.14
N GLU A 177 -7.73 -16.09 11.97
CA GLU A 177 -7.62 -17.25 12.85
C GLU A 177 -6.74 -18.29 12.15
N LEU A 178 -5.41 -18.22 12.34
CA LEU A 178 -4.42 -19.03 11.65
C LEU A 178 -3.63 -19.90 12.64
N ASP A 179 -3.38 -21.14 12.22
CA ASP A 179 -2.33 -21.95 12.83
C ASP A 179 -0.92 -21.51 12.37
N ASP A 180 0.13 -22.04 12.97
CA ASP A 180 1.51 -21.67 12.65
C ASP A 180 1.89 -21.96 11.19
N PRO A 181 1.53 -23.11 10.58
CA PRO A 181 1.77 -23.38 9.17
C PRO A 181 1.06 -22.40 8.23
N GLN A 182 -0.20 -22.07 8.50
CA GLN A 182 -0.97 -21.11 7.71
C GLN A 182 -0.37 -19.70 7.80
N ARG A 183 0.06 -19.30 9.00
CA ARG A 183 0.74 -18.02 9.22
C ARG A 183 2.05 -17.93 8.45
N ALA A 184 2.87 -18.98 8.48
CA ALA A 184 4.13 -19.03 7.73
C ALA A 184 3.89 -18.97 6.21
N ALA A 185 2.88 -19.68 5.71
CA ALA A 185 2.50 -19.63 4.30
C ALA A 185 2.00 -18.22 3.88
N LEU A 186 1.17 -17.58 4.71
CA LEU A 186 0.68 -16.23 4.46
C LEU A 186 1.81 -15.20 4.46
N LEU A 187 2.76 -15.30 5.41
CA LEU A 187 3.96 -14.45 5.44
C LEU A 187 4.75 -14.54 4.15
N SER A 188 5.01 -15.75 3.66
CA SER A 188 5.73 -15.95 2.40
C SER A 188 5.01 -15.31 1.20
N ILE A 189 3.67 -15.40 1.17
CA ILE A 189 2.85 -14.75 0.14
C ILE A 189 2.96 -13.23 0.24
N ILE A 190 2.88 -12.66 1.45
CA ILE A 190 2.99 -11.22 1.68
C ILE A 190 4.35 -10.70 1.24
N GLU A 191 5.45 -11.39 1.60
CA GLU A 191 6.80 -11.03 1.18
C GLU A 191 6.97 -11.06 -0.36
N ASP A 192 6.34 -12.02 -1.01
CA ASP A 192 6.36 -12.12 -2.47
C ASP A 192 5.55 -11.00 -3.13
N LEU A 193 4.36 -10.69 -2.61
CA LEU A 193 3.53 -9.55 -3.05
C LEU A 193 4.25 -8.22 -2.84
N GLU A 194 4.91 -8.03 -1.71
CA GLU A 194 5.75 -6.85 -1.45
C GLU A 194 6.86 -6.71 -2.49
N ARG A 195 7.57 -7.79 -2.78
CA ARG A 195 8.63 -7.82 -3.79
C ARG A 195 8.11 -7.46 -5.18
N GLN A 196 6.96 -8.02 -5.58
CA GLN A 196 6.32 -7.72 -6.87
C GLN A 196 5.81 -6.27 -6.93
N LEU A 197 5.27 -5.75 -5.83
CA LEU A 197 4.83 -4.35 -5.71
C LEU A 197 6.02 -3.40 -5.88
N HIS A 198 7.13 -3.66 -5.20
CA HIS A 198 8.37 -2.89 -5.31
C HIS A 198 8.99 -2.96 -6.71
N ALA A 199 8.84 -4.09 -7.40
CA ALA A 199 9.27 -4.25 -8.79
C ALA A 199 8.33 -3.54 -9.80
N GLY A 200 7.20 -2.97 -9.34
CA GLY A 200 6.20 -2.33 -10.19
C GLY A 200 5.38 -3.31 -11.03
N GLN A 201 5.41 -4.60 -10.69
CA GLN A 201 4.71 -5.64 -11.43
C GLN A 201 3.21 -5.71 -11.08
N LEU A 202 2.81 -5.14 -9.94
CA LEU A 202 1.42 -5.10 -9.45
C LEU A 202 0.79 -3.70 -9.57
N ALA A 203 1.27 -2.86 -10.48
CA ALA A 203 0.86 -1.46 -10.62
C ALA A 203 -0.66 -1.23 -10.89
N THR A 204 -1.38 -2.26 -11.34
CA THR A 204 -2.84 -2.20 -11.62
C THR A 204 -3.70 -2.66 -10.44
N GLN A 205 -3.11 -3.14 -9.37
CA GLN A 205 -3.81 -3.68 -8.20
C GLN A 205 -3.75 -2.76 -6.98
N ILE A 206 -3.22 -1.56 -7.15
CA ILE A 206 -3.21 -0.55 -6.11
C ILE A 206 -4.57 0.14 -6.11
N VAL A 207 -5.15 0.29 -4.93
CA VAL A 207 -6.45 0.95 -4.71
C VAL A 207 -6.36 2.42 -5.14
N ASP A 208 -7.27 2.85 -6.02
CA ASP A 208 -7.56 4.26 -6.26
C ASP A 208 -8.36 4.83 -5.07
#